data_57a13824e79417f513ba48b381582ef4
#
_entry.id   57a13824e79417f513ba48b381582ef4
#
_cell.length_a   1.000
_cell.length_b   1.000
_cell.length_c   1.000
_cell.angle_alpha   90.00
_cell.angle_beta   90.00
_cell.angle_gamma   90.00
#
_symmetry.space_group_name_H-M   'P 1'
#
loop_
_entity.id
_entity.type
_entity.pdbx_description
1 polymer ?
#
loop_
_entity_poly.entity_id
_entity_poly.type
_entity_poly.pdbx_seq_one_letter_code
_entity_poly.pdbx_strand_id
1 'polypeptide(L)'
;MGYYFTTERLTVGYDGKPLISDISIGIEKGEILTLIGPNGSGKSTILKSITRHLEAISGVISIDGADIRRMSGKDVATRLSVVLTERIHPELMTCGDVVATGRYPYTNHFGLLTAKDREIVQESLRRVHALELYDRDFREISDGQRQRAMLARAICQEPEIIVLDEPTSFLDIRHKLELLTILKQMVLDHQLTVIMSLHELDLAQKISDKVICVHGEYIEKYGAPEEIFTSEYIRKLYGITRGSYNAAFGCVEMDPPRGEPQVFVIGGNGSGIPYYRKLQRQGIPFAAGVLHTNDVDCQVAGALADQVITEKPFESISQESYDEAVESVSYTHLRAHETAANL
;
A
#
# COMPACT_ATOMS: atom_id res chain seq x y z
N MET A 1 -25.32 9.25 4.50
CA MET A 1 -24.67 8.53 5.61
C MET A 1 -23.47 9.38 6.00
N GLY A 2 -23.16 9.52 7.29
CA GLY A 2 -22.01 10.30 7.74
C GLY A 2 -20.76 9.40 7.84
N TYR A 3 -19.59 9.98 7.74
CA TYR A 3 -18.33 9.28 7.98
C TYR A 3 -18.26 8.72 9.40
N TYR A 4 -17.69 7.53 9.53
CA TYR A 4 -17.53 6.83 10.80
C TYR A 4 -16.32 7.34 11.60
N PHE A 5 -15.21 7.61 10.91
CA PHE A 5 -14.03 8.26 11.46
C PHE A 5 -13.77 9.55 10.70
N THR A 6 -13.52 10.64 11.43
CA THR A 6 -13.22 11.96 10.83
C THR A 6 -12.08 12.66 11.53
N THR A 7 -11.36 13.48 10.77
CA THR A 7 -10.53 14.56 11.32
C THR A 7 -10.99 15.89 10.74
N GLU A 8 -10.99 16.95 11.56
CA GLU A 8 -11.36 18.28 11.17
C GLU A 8 -10.25 19.25 11.51
N ARG A 9 -9.62 19.84 10.50
CA ARG A 9 -8.50 20.79 10.63
C ARG A 9 -7.44 20.34 11.62
N LEU A 10 -7.15 19.02 11.60
CA LEU A 10 -6.19 18.43 12.50
C LEU A 10 -4.78 18.88 12.17
N THR A 11 -4.05 19.37 13.17
CA THR A 11 -2.63 19.70 13.08
C THR A 11 -1.84 18.78 13.99
N VAL A 12 -0.82 18.12 13.43
CA VAL A 12 0.03 17.17 14.13
C VAL A 12 1.50 17.59 14.08
N GLY A 13 2.27 17.21 15.09
CA GLY A 13 3.68 17.57 15.19
C GLY A 13 4.24 17.23 16.56
N TYR A 14 5.46 17.70 16.85
CA TYR A 14 6.19 17.42 18.09
C TYR A 14 6.50 18.70 18.84
N ASP A 15 6.45 18.67 20.16
CA ASP A 15 6.81 19.80 21.04
C ASP A 15 6.12 21.11 20.65
N GLY A 16 4.85 21.02 20.25
CA GLY A 16 4.05 22.18 19.82
C GLY A 16 4.44 22.75 18.45
N LYS A 17 5.39 22.14 17.74
CA LYS A 17 5.79 22.54 16.39
C LYS A 17 4.99 21.75 15.37
N PRO A 18 4.17 22.41 14.51
CA PRO A 18 3.43 21.75 13.46
C PRO A 18 4.37 21.03 12.47
N LEU A 19 4.03 19.79 12.13
CA LEU A 19 4.65 19.04 11.04
C LEU A 19 3.69 18.98 9.84
N ILE A 20 2.42 18.66 10.10
CA ILE A 20 1.37 18.63 9.08
C ILE A 20 0.15 19.33 9.64
N SER A 21 -0.42 20.23 8.84
CA SER A 21 -1.55 21.07 9.23
C SER A 21 -2.78 20.83 8.37
N ASP A 22 -3.95 21.18 8.89
CA ASP A 22 -5.24 21.20 8.20
C ASP A 22 -5.66 19.83 7.61
N ILE A 23 -5.44 18.76 8.36
CA ILE A 23 -5.84 17.42 7.95
C ILE A 23 -7.35 17.26 8.18
N SER A 24 -8.12 17.25 7.08
CA SER A 24 -9.57 17.07 7.09
C SER A 24 -9.94 15.89 6.19
N ILE A 25 -10.25 14.75 6.81
CA ILE A 25 -10.54 13.49 6.14
C ILE A 25 -11.76 12.80 6.78
N GLY A 26 -12.40 11.93 6.04
CA GLY A 26 -13.49 11.10 6.53
C GLY A 26 -13.45 9.72 5.88
N ILE A 27 -13.75 8.69 6.66
CA ILE A 27 -13.83 7.30 6.19
C ILE A 27 -15.13 6.68 6.72
N GLU A 28 -15.78 5.87 5.91
CA GLU A 28 -16.98 5.14 6.28
C GLU A 28 -16.61 3.88 7.09
N LYS A 29 -17.58 3.30 7.78
CA LYS A 29 -17.36 2.04 8.50
C LYS A 29 -17.14 0.91 7.51
N GLY A 30 -16.12 0.08 7.75
CA GLY A 30 -15.81 -1.03 6.86
C GLY A 30 -15.03 -0.62 5.60
N GLU A 31 -14.33 0.52 5.62
CA GLU A 31 -13.41 0.93 4.55
C GLU A 31 -11.94 0.82 4.98
N ILE A 32 -11.07 0.73 3.99
CA ILE A 32 -9.61 0.77 4.14
C ILE A 32 -9.08 2.11 3.65
N LEU A 33 -8.50 2.87 4.57
CA LEU A 33 -7.79 4.11 4.30
C LEU A 33 -6.28 3.89 4.34
N THR A 34 -5.59 4.21 3.26
CA THR A 34 -4.13 4.07 3.20
C THR A 34 -3.43 5.41 3.04
N LEU A 35 -2.41 5.65 3.87
CA LEU A 35 -1.52 6.78 3.78
C LEU A 35 -0.32 6.42 2.91
N ILE A 36 -0.07 7.19 1.85
CA ILE A 36 1.11 7.08 1.00
C ILE A 36 1.90 8.38 0.98
N GLY A 37 3.15 8.32 0.58
CA GLY A 37 4.04 9.48 0.46
C GLY A 37 5.49 9.13 0.77
N PRO A 38 6.44 10.01 0.48
CA PRO A 38 7.86 9.80 0.71
C PRO A 38 8.20 9.46 2.17
N ASN A 39 9.38 8.87 2.39
CA ASN A 39 9.88 8.65 3.74
C ASN A 39 10.07 9.99 4.45
N GLY A 40 9.70 10.04 5.73
CA GLY A 40 9.76 11.27 6.51
C GLY A 40 8.64 12.28 6.23
N SER A 41 7.66 11.98 5.37
CA SER A 41 6.53 12.87 5.09
C SER A 41 5.55 13.05 6.24
N GLY A 42 5.70 12.30 7.36
CA GLY A 42 4.86 12.45 8.55
C GLY A 42 3.69 11.46 8.66
N LYS A 43 3.63 10.41 7.83
CA LYS A 43 2.58 9.37 7.89
C LYS A 43 2.42 8.78 9.29
N SER A 44 3.53 8.33 9.90
CA SER A 44 3.52 7.77 11.26
C SER A 44 3.13 8.81 12.32
N THR A 45 3.44 10.09 12.10
CA THR A 45 3.02 11.18 12.99
C THR A 45 1.50 11.35 12.96
N ILE A 46 0.88 11.30 11.78
CA ILE A 46 -0.57 11.30 11.64
C ILE A 46 -1.16 10.09 12.38
N LEU A 47 -0.65 8.87 12.12
CA LEU A 47 -1.15 7.64 12.74
C LEU A 47 -1.01 7.67 14.26
N LYS A 48 0.12 8.13 14.79
CA LYS A 48 0.33 8.30 16.24
C LYS A 48 -0.62 9.33 16.85
N SER A 49 -0.95 10.40 16.13
CA SER A 49 -1.88 11.41 16.63
C SER A 49 -3.33 10.93 16.63
N ILE A 50 -3.78 10.24 15.59
CA ILE A 50 -5.16 9.70 15.54
C ILE A 50 -5.38 8.58 16.55
N THR A 51 -4.32 7.93 17.03
CA THR A 51 -4.36 6.90 18.07
C THR A 51 -4.08 7.43 19.49
N ARG A 52 -3.93 8.73 19.65
CA ARG A 52 -3.58 9.40 20.93
C ARG A 52 -2.24 8.98 21.53
N HIS A 53 -1.34 8.35 20.75
CA HIS A 53 0.05 8.14 21.16
C HIS A 53 0.88 9.42 21.07
N LEU A 54 0.43 10.36 20.23
CA LEU A 54 0.98 11.71 20.13
C LEU A 54 -0.17 12.69 20.26
N GLU A 55 -0.01 13.71 21.10
CA GLU A 55 -1.04 14.73 21.28
C GLU A 55 -1.14 15.61 20.01
N ALA A 56 -2.35 15.79 19.51
CA ALA A 56 -2.60 16.69 18.39
C ALA A 56 -2.45 18.15 18.85
N ILE A 57 -1.80 18.98 18.02
CA ILE A 57 -1.60 20.41 18.33
C ILE A 57 -2.94 21.16 18.26
N SER A 58 -3.76 20.86 17.25
CA SER A 58 -5.10 21.44 17.10
C SER A 58 -6.01 20.55 16.26
N GLY A 59 -7.27 20.94 16.12
CA GLY A 59 -8.27 20.20 15.34
C GLY A 59 -9.04 19.18 16.18
N VAL A 60 -9.89 18.39 15.52
CA VAL A 60 -10.75 17.39 16.17
C VAL A 60 -10.60 16.05 15.46
N ILE A 61 -10.59 14.98 16.24
CA ILE A 61 -10.65 13.61 15.74
C ILE A 61 -11.91 12.98 16.33
N SER A 62 -12.77 12.41 15.48
CA SER A 62 -14.03 11.84 15.93
C SER A 62 -14.21 10.40 15.45
N ILE A 63 -14.79 9.56 16.31
CA ILE A 63 -15.26 8.22 15.99
C ILE A 63 -16.77 8.20 16.25
N ASP A 64 -17.55 7.86 15.23
CA ASP A 64 -19.01 7.85 15.32
C ASP A 64 -19.58 9.16 15.86
N GLY A 65 -19.05 10.30 15.38
CA GLY A 65 -19.41 11.65 15.79
C GLY A 65 -18.93 12.09 17.19
N ALA A 66 -18.26 11.22 17.95
CA ALA A 66 -17.74 11.53 19.28
C ALA A 66 -16.26 11.93 19.22
N ASP A 67 -15.90 13.13 19.76
CA ASP A 67 -14.50 13.58 19.87
C ASP A 67 -13.71 12.62 20.78
N ILE A 68 -12.66 12.00 20.26
CA ILE A 68 -11.83 11.03 20.99
C ILE A 68 -11.17 11.63 22.24
N ARG A 69 -10.94 12.94 22.29
CA ARG A 69 -10.34 13.61 23.48
C ARG A 69 -11.29 13.61 24.67
N ARG A 70 -12.62 13.53 24.41
CA ARG A 70 -13.65 13.48 25.46
C ARG A 70 -13.96 12.07 25.92
N MET A 71 -13.45 11.05 25.20
CA MET A 71 -13.62 9.65 25.56
C MET A 71 -12.60 9.23 26.62
N SER A 72 -13.00 8.31 27.50
CA SER A 72 -12.06 7.71 28.43
C SER A 72 -11.01 6.88 27.68
N GLY A 73 -9.83 6.67 28.26
CA GLY A 73 -8.81 5.80 27.66
C GLY A 73 -9.33 4.38 27.39
N LYS A 74 -10.21 3.88 28.26
CA LYS A 74 -10.85 2.57 28.11
C LYS A 74 -11.81 2.56 26.91
N ASP A 75 -12.64 3.60 26.74
CA ASP A 75 -13.59 3.69 25.63
C ASP A 75 -12.86 3.79 24.30
N VAL A 76 -11.76 4.53 24.22
CA VAL A 76 -10.92 4.57 23.02
C VAL A 76 -10.31 3.20 22.76
N ALA A 77 -9.75 2.55 23.80
CA ALA A 77 -9.11 1.24 23.66
C ALA A 77 -10.10 0.09 23.31
N THR A 78 -11.39 0.22 23.55
CA THR A 78 -12.39 -0.74 23.09
C THR A 78 -12.83 -0.52 21.64
N ARG A 79 -12.59 0.66 21.08
CA ARG A 79 -12.99 0.98 19.69
C ARG A 79 -11.83 0.99 18.71
N LEU A 80 -10.63 1.33 19.18
CA LEU A 80 -9.45 1.53 18.33
C LEU A 80 -8.28 0.73 18.86
N SER A 81 -7.71 -0.10 18.01
CA SER A 81 -6.45 -0.81 18.27
C SER A 81 -5.35 -0.32 17.34
N VAL A 82 -4.09 -0.57 17.72
CA VAL A 82 -2.94 -0.07 16.99
C VAL A 82 -1.81 -1.10 16.90
N VAL A 83 -1.20 -1.19 15.73
CA VAL A 83 0.07 -1.88 15.49
C VAL A 83 1.05 -0.85 14.93
N LEU A 84 2.01 -0.44 15.74
CA LEU A 84 3.08 0.47 15.34
C LEU A 84 4.29 -0.31 14.83
N THR A 85 5.13 0.35 14.05
CA THR A 85 6.39 -0.21 13.51
C THR A 85 7.40 -0.52 14.61
N GLU A 86 7.26 0.07 15.78
CA GLU A 86 8.17 -0.13 16.91
C GLU A 86 8.14 -1.59 17.39
N ARG A 87 9.32 -2.21 17.40
CA ARG A 87 9.46 -3.59 17.86
C ARG A 87 9.35 -3.67 19.38
N ILE A 88 8.37 -4.43 19.85
CA ILE A 88 8.33 -4.79 21.28
C ILE A 88 9.28 -5.97 21.54
N HIS A 89 9.96 -5.92 22.67
CA HIS A 89 10.84 -6.98 23.17
C HIS A 89 10.39 -7.46 24.54
N PRO A 90 9.25 -8.16 24.61
CA PRO A 90 8.75 -8.66 25.90
C PRO A 90 9.69 -9.74 26.43
N GLU A 91 10.04 -9.66 27.69
CA GLU A 91 10.80 -10.71 28.36
C GLU A 91 9.84 -11.79 28.89
N LEU A 92 10.24 -13.07 28.68
CA LEU A 92 9.54 -14.23 29.23
C LEU A 92 8.05 -14.35 28.87
N MET A 93 7.64 -13.84 27.70
CA MET A 93 6.25 -13.95 27.20
C MET A 93 6.15 -14.89 26.01
N THR A 94 5.14 -15.75 26.03
CA THR A 94 4.72 -16.50 24.85
C THR A 94 3.97 -15.61 23.86
N CYS A 95 3.76 -16.09 22.63
CA CYS A 95 2.92 -15.41 21.66
C CYS A 95 1.47 -15.26 22.19
N GLY A 96 0.96 -16.30 22.88
CA GLY A 96 -0.34 -16.23 23.54
C GLY A 96 -0.42 -15.12 24.59
N ASP A 97 0.63 -14.95 25.40
CA ASP A 97 0.68 -13.88 26.41
C ASP A 97 0.70 -12.50 25.76
N VAL A 98 1.49 -12.32 24.69
CA VAL A 98 1.52 -11.06 23.95
C VAL A 98 0.15 -10.74 23.35
N VAL A 99 -0.52 -11.70 22.72
CA VAL A 99 -1.87 -11.52 22.16
C VAL A 99 -2.88 -11.22 23.25
N ALA A 100 -2.77 -11.88 24.40
CA ALA A 100 -3.64 -11.67 25.55
C ALA A 100 -3.59 -10.25 26.11
N THR A 101 -2.48 -9.49 25.91
CA THR A 101 -2.43 -8.07 26.26
C THR A 101 -3.50 -7.23 25.55
N GLY A 102 -3.99 -7.69 24.36
CA GLY A 102 -5.11 -7.08 23.67
C GLY A 102 -6.42 -7.09 24.46
N ARG A 103 -6.56 -8.00 25.44
CA ARG A 103 -7.74 -8.06 26.32
C ARG A 103 -7.69 -7.09 27.50
N TYR A 104 -6.58 -6.36 27.68
CA TYR A 104 -6.41 -5.43 28.81
C TYR A 104 -7.59 -4.47 29.04
N PRO A 105 -8.23 -3.88 28.02
CA PRO A 105 -9.40 -3.00 28.23
C PRO A 105 -10.60 -3.71 28.88
N TYR A 106 -10.66 -5.05 28.81
CA TYR A 106 -11.77 -5.86 29.32
C TYR A 106 -11.47 -6.54 30.67
N THR A 107 -10.21 -6.51 31.10
CA THR A 107 -9.80 -7.12 32.38
C THR A 107 -10.18 -6.26 33.57
N ASN A 108 -10.21 -6.88 34.75
CA ASN A 108 -10.34 -6.18 36.03
C ASN A 108 -9.03 -5.51 36.45
N HIS A 109 -9.01 -4.85 37.61
CA HIS A 109 -7.82 -4.19 38.16
C HIS A 109 -6.59 -5.11 38.34
N PHE A 110 -6.81 -6.41 38.46
CA PHE A 110 -5.73 -7.42 38.58
C PHE A 110 -5.24 -7.95 37.23
N GLY A 111 -5.80 -7.51 36.11
CA GLY A 111 -5.43 -7.99 34.78
C GLY A 111 -5.78 -9.45 34.49
N LEU A 112 -6.68 -10.06 35.29
CA LEU A 112 -7.02 -11.48 35.16
C LEU A 112 -7.92 -11.74 33.94
N LEU A 113 -7.50 -12.69 33.12
CA LEU A 113 -8.26 -13.15 31.96
C LEU A 113 -9.33 -14.16 32.38
N THR A 114 -10.54 -13.97 31.87
CA THR A 114 -11.63 -14.96 32.00
C THR A 114 -11.42 -16.13 31.02
N ALA A 115 -12.21 -17.19 31.16
CA ALA A 115 -12.21 -18.28 30.16
C ALA A 115 -12.58 -17.75 28.75
N LYS A 116 -13.55 -16.84 28.66
CA LYS A 116 -13.95 -16.20 27.41
C LYS A 116 -12.80 -15.40 26.78
N ASP A 117 -12.02 -14.68 27.56
CA ASP A 117 -10.86 -13.92 27.03
C ASP A 117 -9.82 -14.86 26.42
N ARG A 118 -9.57 -16.02 27.04
CA ARG A 118 -8.65 -17.03 26.51
C ARG A 118 -9.13 -17.63 25.20
N GLU A 119 -10.43 -17.87 25.05
CA GLU A 119 -11.04 -18.29 23.79
C GLU A 119 -10.85 -17.23 22.70
N ILE A 120 -11.07 -15.96 23.02
CA ILE A 120 -10.85 -14.83 22.09
C ILE A 120 -9.38 -14.73 21.65
N VAL A 121 -8.44 -14.94 22.58
CA VAL A 121 -7.00 -14.98 22.27
C VAL A 121 -6.69 -16.08 21.25
N GLN A 122 -7.16 -17.31 21.50
CA GLN A 122 -6.95 -18.44 20.59
C GLN A 122 -7.62 -18.20 19.23
N GLU A 123 -8.84 -17.67 19.23
CA GLU A 123 -9.56 -17.36 18.00
C GLU A 123 -8.85 -16.27 17.19
N SER A 124 -8.31 -15.25 17.85
CA SER A 124 -7.54 -14.20 17.19
C SER A 124 -6.26 -14.73 16.54
N LEU A 125 -5.55 -15.64 17.21
CA LEU A 125 -4.41 -16.34 16.62
C LEU A 125 -4.81 -17.25 15.46
N ARG A 126 -5.98 -17.91 15.55
CA ARG A 126 -6.49 -18.76 14.46
C ARG A 126 -6.80 -17.93 13.21
N ARG A 127 -7.43 -16.75 13.36
CA ARG A 127 -7.76 -15.84 12.24
C ARG A 127 -6.54 -15.36 11.46
N VAL A 128 -5.40 -15.26 12.13
CA VAL A 128 -4.13 -14.86 11.47
C VAL A 128 -3.23 -16.06 11.14
N HIS A 129 -3.78 -17.27 11.16
CA HIS A 129 -3.02 -18.51 10.90
C HIS A 129 -1.74 -18.61 11.74
N ALA A 130 -1.84 -18.36 13.06
CA ALA A 130 -0.72 -18.34 13.99
C ALA A 130 -1.02 -19.10 15.31
N LEU A 131 -2.05 -19.93 15.35
CA LEU A 131 -2.43 -20.65 16.56
C LEU A 131 -1.32 -21.60 17.06
N GLU A 132 -0.54 -22.16 16.13
CA GLU A 132 0.61 -23.02 16.41
C GLU A 132 1.74 -22.31 17.17
N LEU A 133 1.71 -20.98 17.23
CA LEU A 133 2.69 -20.16 17.94
C LEU A 133 2.28 -19.87 19.39
N TYR A 134 1.09 -20.29 19.83
CA TYR A 134 0.50 -19.87 21.11
C TYR A 134 1.47 -20.00 22.28
N ASP A 135 2.14 -21.15 22.43
CA ASP A 135 3.08 -21.46 23.52
C ASP A 135 4.55 -21.12 23.19
N ARG A 136 4.84 -20.57 22.00
CA ARG A 136 6.21 -20.23 21.61
C ARG A 136 6.66 -18.92 22.25
N ASP A 137 7.94 -18.84 22.65
CA ASP A 137 8.56 -17.58 23.08
C ASP A 137 8.50 -16.55 21.93
N PHE A 138 7.96 -15.37 22.22
CA PHE A 138 7.78 -14.31 21.25
C PHE A 138 9.10 -13.82 20.64
N ARG A 139 10.23 -14.01 21.31
CA ARG A 139 11.56 -13.61 20.82
C ARG A 139 12.13 -14.60 19.80
N GLU A 140 11.69 -15.86 19.82
CA GLU A 140 12.21 -16.95 19.00
C GLU A 140 11.48 -17.16 17.68
N ILE A 141 10.45 -16.35 17.39
CA ILE A 141 9.68 -16.40 16.15
C ILE A 141 10.22 -15.48 15.07
N SER A 142 9.96 -15.81 13.80
CA SER A 142 10.35 -15.00 12.65
C SER A 142 9.61 -13.65 12.62
N ASP A 143 10.12 -12.67 11.86
CA ASP A 143 9.48 -11.36 11.71
C ASP A 143 8.06 -11.47 11.14
N GLY A 144 7.82 -12.36 10.17
CA GLY A 144 6.47 -12.62 9.64
C GLY A 144 5.52 -13.24 10.67
N GLN A 145 6.02 -14.18 11.50
CA GLN A 145 5.26 -14.75 12.63
C GLN A 145 4.96 -13.69 13.69
N ARG A 146 5.94 -12.83 13.97
CA ARG A 146 5.79 -11.71 14.91
C ARG A 146 4.71 -10.74 14.44
N GLN A 147 4.72 -10.39 13.17
CA GLN A 147 3.71 -9.48 12.59
C GLN A 147 2.31 -10.08 12.68
N ARG A 148 2.15 -11.38 12.39
CA ARG A 148 0.86 -12.07 12.59
C ARG A 148 0.42 -12.08 14.04
N ALA A 149 1.32 -12.34 15.00
CA ALA A 149 0.99 -12.30 16.43
C ALA A 149 0.59 -10.88 16.89
N MET A 150 1.26 -9.83 16.37
CA MET A 150 0.90 -8.44 16.65
C MET A 150 -0.46 -8.06 16.04
N LEU A 151 -0.78 -8.56 14.85
CA LEU A 151 -2.10 -8.40 14.26
C LEU A 151 -3.16 -9.16 15.10
N ALA A 152 -2.87 -10.39 15.53
CA ALA A 152 -3.76 -11.14 16.43
C ALA A 152 -4.02 -10.37 17.73
N ARG A 153 -3.01 -9.75 18.33
CA ARG A 153 -3.14 -8.87 19.50
C ARG A 153 -4.12 -7.73 19.24
N ALA A 154 -4.00 -7.06 18.09
CA ALA A 154 -4.88 -5.97 17.72
C ALA A 154 -6.33 -6.45 17.49
N ILE A 155 -6.51 -7.61 16.84
CA ILE A 155 -7.81 -8.24 16.62
C ILE A 155 -8.44 -8.70 17.94
N CYS A 156 -7.64 -9.24 18.85
CA CYS A 156 -8.06 -9.73 20.16
C CYS A 156 -8.71 -8.65 21.03
N GLN A 157 -8.41 -7.39 20.76
CA GLN A 157 -9.05 -6.23 21.35
C GLN A 157 -10.50 -6.02 20.87
N GLU A 158 -10.95 -6.77 19.85
CA GLU A 158 -12.27 -6.63 19.21
C GLU A 158 -12.60 -5.17 18.81
N PRO A 159 -11.69 -4.48 18.10
CA PRO A 159 -11.85 -3.06 17.80
C PRO A 159 -12.81 -2.84 16.63
N GLU A 160 -13.35 -1.61 16.53
CA GLU A 160 -14.08 -1.11 15.35
C GLU A 160 -13.13 -0.50 14.31
N ILE A 161 -11.96 -0.01 14.75
CA ILE A 161 -10.91 0.57 13.92
C ILE A 161 -9.56 -0.07 14.26
N ILE A 162 -8.81 -0.52 13.26
CA ILE A 162 -7.40 -0.90 13.41
C ILE A 162 -6.52 0.12 12.68
N VAL A 163 -5.53 0.64 13.39
CA VAL A 163 -4.50 1.52 12.84
C VAL A 163 -3.18 0.75 12.74
N LEU A 164 -2.57 0.75 11.55
CA LEU A 164 -1.36 -0.02 11.25
C LEU A 164 -0.30 0.90 10.63
N ASP A 165 0.85 1.00 11.28
CA ASP A 165 1.97 1.76 10.72
C ASP A 165 2.95 0.81 10.04
N GLU A 166 3.04 0.89 8.71
CA GLU A 166 3.88 0.06 7.83
C GLU A 166 3.76 -1.46 8.09
N PRO A 167 2.55 -2.04 8.08
CA PRO A 167 2.34 -3.43 8.47
C PRO A 167 3.03 -4.46 7.57
N THR A 168 3.45 -4.07 6.37
CA THR A 168 4.12 -4.93 5.38
C THR A 168 5.64 -4.84 5.44
N SER A 169 6.20 -3.92 6.25
CA SER A 169 7.65 -3.74 6.36
C SER A 169 8.33 -5.01 6.89
N PHE A 170 9.48 -5.34 6.31
CA PHE A 170 10.29 -6.54 6.64
C PHE A 170 9.64 -7.89 6.33
N LEU A 171 8.48 -7.91 5.68
CA LEU A 171 7.83 -9.14 5.25
C LEU A 171 8.23 -9.50 3.82
N ASP A 172 8.37 -10.80 3.53
CA ASP A 172 8.42 -11.30 2.17
C ASP A 172 7.04 -11.17 1.47
N ILE A 173 7.02 -11.36 0.18
CA ILE A 173 5.82 -11.16 -0.65
C ILE A 173 4.65 -12.05 -0.20
N ARG A 174 4.92 -13.30 0.23
CA ARG A 174 3.90 -14.23 0.69
C ARG A 174 3.22 -13.70 1.96
N HIS A 175 4.00 -13.31 2.95
CA HIS A 175 3.48 -12.81 4.23
C HIS A 175 2.78 -11.45 4.08
N LYS A 176 3.24 -10.58 3.15
CA LYS A 176 2.54 -9.34 2.80
C LYS A 176 1.13 -9.63 2.27
N LEU A 177 1.02 -10.55 1.31
CA LEU A 177 -0.27 -10.90 0.73
C LEU A 177 -1.20 -11.58 1.77
N GLU A 178 -0.67 -12.49 2.59
CA GLU A 178 -1.44 -13.12 3.67
C GLU A 178 -2.02 -12.08 4.64
N LEU A 179 -1.20 -11.14 5.11
CA LEU A 179 -1.62 -10.08 6.03
C LEU A 179 -2.71 -9.19 5.42
N LEU A 180 -2.51 -8.71 4.20
CA LEU A 180 -3.48 -7.86 3.52
C LEU A 180 -4.79 -8.60 3.22
N THR A 181 -4.72 -9.89 2.89
CA THR A 181 -5.90 -10.73 2.68
C THR A 181 -6.71 -10.88 3.97
N ILE A 182 -6.05 -11.12 5.11
CA ILE A 182 -6.70 -11.20 6.42
C ILE A 182 -7.40 -9.88 6.74
N LEU A 183 -6.72 -8.73 6.55
CA LEU A 183 -7.33 -7.42 6.78
C LEU A 183 -8.56 -7.19 5.90
N LYS A 184 -8.47 -7.50 4.59
CA LYS A 184 -9.60 -7.34 3.66
C LYS A 184 -10.80 -8.23 4.04
N GLN A 185 -10.55 -9.48 4.46
CA GLN A 185 -11.61 -10.37 4.97
C GLN A 185 -12.29 -9.78 6.21
N MET A 186 -11.51 -9.26 7.16
CA MET A 186 -12.08 -8.64 8.37
C MET A 186 -12.91 -7.40 8.05
N VAL A 187 -12.50 -6.60 7.08
CA VAL A 187 -13.28 -5.47 6.59
C VAL A 187 -14.62 -5.94 6.03
N LEU A 188 -14.61 -6.96 5.18
CA LEU A 188 -15.82 -7.48 4.52
C LEU A 188 -16.76 -8.22 5.50
N ASP A 189 -16.20 -9.08 6.36
CA ASP A 189 -17.00 -9.97 7.22
C ASP A 189 -17.45 -9.30 8.52
N HIS A 190 -16.64 -8.36 9.05
CA HIS A 190 -16.85 -7.77 10.37
C HIS A 190 -17.04 -6.25 10.36
N GLN A 191 -17.08 -5.62 9.16
CA GLN A 191 -17.19 -4.16 9.02
C GLN A 191 -16.08 -3.43 9.80
N LEU A 192 -14.89 -4.04 9.86
CA LEU A 192 -13.72 -3.45 10.48
C LEU A 192 -13.24 -2.28 9.61
N THR A 193 -13.00 -1.12 10.22
CA THR A 193 -12.36 0.00 9.53
C THR A 193 -10.85 -0.10 9.69
N VAL A 194 -10.09 0.06 8.60
CA VAL A 194 -8.63 -0.03 8.63
C VAL A 194 -8.03 1.29 8.19
N ILE A 195 -7.09 1.81 8.99
CA ILE A 195 -6.28 2.99 8.64
C ILE A 195 -4.82 2.54 8.67
N MET A 196 -4.10 2.62 7.55
CA MET A 196 -2.72 2.14 7.51
C MET A 196 -1.80 3.01 6.65
N SER A 197 -0.50 2.94 6.93
CA SER A 197 0.53 3.44 6.00
C SER A 197 1.12 2.29 5.19
N LEU A 198 1.37 2.50 3.92
CA LEU A 198 2.06 1.56 3.05
C LEU A 198 3.13 2.26 2.21
N HIS A 199 4.24 1.55 1.95
CA HIS A 199 5.28 1.98 1.02
C HIS A 199 5.12 1.39 -0.38
N GLU A 200 4.52 0.21 -0.48
CA GLU A 200 4.30 -0.49 -1.73
C GLU A 200 3.07 0.08 -2.44
N LEU A 201 3.33 0.87 -3.50
CA LEU A 201 2.28 1.57 -4.25
C LEU A 201 1.30 0.60 -4.91
N ASP A 202 1.80 -0.53 -5.42
CA ASP A 202 0.99 -1.56 -6.07
C ASP A 202 0.02 -2.25 -5.08
N LEU A 203 0.46 -2.44 -3.84
CA LEU A 203 -0.39 -2.99 -2.77
C LEU A 203 -1.39 -1.95 -2.28
N ALA A 204 -0.95 -0.69 -2.09
CA ALA A 204 -1.83 0.40 -1.71
C ALA A 204 -2.96 0.61 -2.74
N GLN A 205 -2.63 0.62 -4.05
CA GLN A 205 -3.62 0.73 -5.13
C GLN A 205 -4.67 -0.38 -5.12
N LYS A 206 -4.26 -1.62 -4.76
CA LYS A 206 -5.14 -2.81 -4.83
C LYS A 206 -6.03 -3.01 -3.61
N ILE A 207 -5.61 -2.51 -2.44
CA ILE A 207 -6.33 -2.82 -1.20
C ILE A 207 -7.19 -1.68 -0.69
N SER A 208 -6.86 -0.44 -1.03
CA SER A 208 -7.47 0.75 -0.44
C SER A 208 -8.83 1.08 -1.04
N ASP A 209 -9.75 1.53 -0.21
CA ASP A 209 -11.00 2.16 -0.65
C ASP A 209 -10.80 3.68 -0.74
N LYS A 210 -9.91 4.26 0.11
CA LYS A 210 -9.47 5.66 0.08
C LYS A 210 -7.97 5.76 0.32
N VAL A 211 -7.37 6.79 -0.26
CA VAL A 211 -5.93 7.05 -0.15
C VAL A 211 -5.69 8.50 0.27
N ILE A 212 -4.74 8.69 1.18
CA ILE A 212 -4.22 10.00 1.57
C ILE A 212 -2.79 10.12 1.06
N CYS A 213 -2.50 11.20 0.35
CA CYS A 213 -1.16 11.55 -0.11
C CYS A 213 -0.55 12.60 0.81
N VAL A 214 0.47 12.19 1.56
CA VAL A 214 1.17 13.05 2.51
C VAL A 214 2.45 13.58 1.86
N HIS A 215 2.54 14.89 1.71
CA HIS A 215 3.71 15.55 1.12
C HIS A 215 4.07 16.85 1.85
N GLY A 216 5.23 16.86 2.50
CA GLY A 216 5.68 18.02 3.24
C GLY A 216 4.77 18.33 4.44
N GLU A 217 4.22 19.54 4.52
CA GLU A 217 3.49 20.07 5.67
C GLU A 217 1.97 19.94 5.54
N TYR A 218 1.46 19.25 4.51
CA TYR A 218 0.02 19.14 4.22
C TYR A 218 -0.37 17.83 3.54
N ILE A 219 -1.67 17.59 3.50
CA ILE A 219 -2.26 16.52 2.67
C ILE A 219 -2.45 17.06 1.26
N GLU A 220 -1.72 16.50 0.28
CA GLU A 220 -1.77 16.99 -1.10
C GLU A 220 -3.02 16.51 -1.84
N LYS A 221 -3.39 15.24 -1.62
CA LYS A 221 -4.63 14.65 -2.15
C LYS A 221 -5.26 13.66 -1.17
N TYR A 222 -6.58 13.55 -1.26
CA TYR A 222 -7.37 12.53 -0.59
C TYR A 222 -8.52 12.10 -1.54
N GLY A 223 -8.69 10.81 -1.78
CA GLY A 223 -9.70 10.31 -2.71
C GLY A 223 -9.60 8.82 -2.98
N ALA A 224 -10.32 8.36 -4.00
CA ALA A 224 -10.26 6.97 -4.46
C ALA A 224 -8.90 6.63 -5.10
N PRO A 225 -8.48 5.36 -5.07
CA PRO A 225 -7.21 4.94 -5.69
C PRO A 225 -7.12 5.34 -7.17
N GLU A 226 -8.20 5.23 -7.94
CA GLU A 226 -8.24 5.52 -9.37
C GLU A 226 -7.93 7.00 -9.69
N GLU A 227 -8.24 7.91 -8.77
CA GLU A 227 -7.98 9.34 -8.91
C GLU A 227 -6.53 9.72 -8.54
N ILE A 228 -5.87 8.87 -7.74
CA ILE A 228 -4.56 9.14 -7.14
C ILE A 228 -3.44 8.42 -7.89
N PHE A 229 -3.61 7.13 -8.20
CA PHE A 229 -2.55 6.34 -8.84
C PHE A 229 -2.44 6.61 -10.34
N THR A 230 -2.20 7.87 -10.71
CA THR A 230 -1.85 8.27 -12.07
C THR A 230 -0.34 8.43 -12.22
N SER A 231 0.20 8.15 -13.41
CA SER A 231 1.64 8.19 -13.67
C SER A 231 2.24 9.57 -13.37
N GLU A 232 1.56 10.63 -13.77
CA GLU A 232 1.99 12.01 -13.55
C GLU A 232 2.00 12.38 -12.07
N TYR A 233 0.90 12.05 -11.35
CA TYR A 233 0.77 12.44 -9.96
C TYR A 233 1.73 11.69 -9.05
N ILE A 234 1.86 10.36 -9.20
CA ILE A 234 2.81 9.56 -8.41
C ILE A 234 4.25 10.02 -8.67
N ARG A 235 4.59 10.31 -9.94
CA ARG A 235 5.90 10.87 -10.28
C ARG A 235 6.19 12.17 -9.52
N LYS A 236 5.21 13.07 -9.45
CA LYS A 236 5.32 14.34 -8.72
C LYS A 236 5.43 14.11 -7.21
N LEU A 237 4.53 13.31 -6.62
CA LEU A 237 4.46 13.04 -5.18
C LEU A 237 5.79 12.47 -4.63
N TYR A 238 6.41 11.54 -5.37
CA TYR A 238 7.66 10.92 -4.95
C TYR A 238 8.93 11.59 -5.50
N GLY A 239 8.78 12.68 -6.26
CA GLY A 239 9.91 13.40 -6.84
C GLY A 239 10.73 12.53 -7.81
N ILE A 240 10.08 11.64 -8.57
CA ILE A 240 10.74 10.71 -9.48
C ILE A 240 11.31 11.53 -10.66
N THR A 241 12.63 11.68 -10.70
CA THR A 241 13.35 12.40 -11.77
C THR A 241 13.89 11.48 -12.85
N ARG A 242 14.01 10.17 -12.55
CA ARG A 242 14.45 9.12 -13.48
C ARG A 242 13.49 7.95 -13.41
N GLY A 243 13.17 7.36 -14.56
CA GLY A 243 12.15 6.34 -14.66
C GLY A 243 10.72 6.91 -14.67
N SER A 244 9.76 6.04 -14.64
CA SER A 244 8.35 6.35 -14.68
C SER A 244 7.54 5.45 -13.75
N TYR A 245 6.33 5.86 -13.41
CA TYR A 245 5.34 5.02 -12.75
C TYR A 245 4.31 4.59 -13.78
N ASN A 246 4.13 3.30 -13.94
CA ASN A 246 3.09 2.73 -14.79
C ASN A 246 1.82 2.51 -13.96
N ALA A 247 0.82 3.36 -14.16
CA ALA A 247 -0.42 3.32 -13.39
C ALA A 247 -1.25 2.06 -13.68
N ALA A 248 -1.17 1.48 -14.88
CA ALA A 248 -1.92 0.29 -15.25
C ALA A 248 -1.43 -0.97 -14.51
N PHE A 249 -0.14 -1.04 -14.21
CA PHE A 249 0.48 -2.16 -13.50
C PHE A 249 0.78 -1.85 -12.03
N GLY A 250 0.67 -0.59 -11.62
CA GLY A 250 1.05 -0.16 -10.27
C GLY A 250 2.55 -0.29 -9.96
N CYS A 251 3.41 -0.28 -10.97
CA CYS A 251 4.84 -0.51 -10.83
C CYS A 251 5.68 0.64 -11.40
N VAL A 252 6.95 0.68 -10.99
CA VAL A 252 7.92 1.62 -11.54
C VAL A 252 8.70 0.96 -12.69
N GLU A 253 8.99 1.75 -13.72
CA GLU A 253 9.89 1.36 -14.83
C GLU A 253 11.12 2.28 -14.80
N MET A 254 12.27 1.71 -15.17
CA MET A 254 13.52 2.45 -15.26
C MET A 254 13.55 3.29 -16.54
N ASP A 255 14.47 4.28 -16.61
CA ASP A 255 14.65 5.08 -17.83
C ASP A 255 14.87 4.21 -19.07
N PRO A 256 14.34 4.62 -20.23
CA PRO A 256 14.68 4.00 -21.50
C PRO A 256 16.17 4.16 -21.82
N PRO A 257 16.77 3.24 -22.56
CA PRO A 257 18.11 3.42 -23.12
C PRO A 257 18.14 4.65 -24.02
N ARG A 258 19.23 5.42 -23.97
CA ARG A 258 19.37 6.65 -24.78
C ARG A 258 20.10 6.34 -26.09
N GLY A 259 19.67 6.97 -27.17
CA GLY A 259 20.30 6.90 -28.48
C GLY A 259 19.28 6.61 -29.58
N GLU A 260 19.74 6.59 -30.82
CA GLU A 260 18.86 6.21 -31.93
C GLU A 260 18.48 4.72 -31.83
N PRO A 261 17.23 4.35 -32.13
CA PRO A 261 16.77 2.97 -32.07
C PRO A 261 17.62 2.06 -32.95
N GLN A 262 18.10 0.96 -32.40
CA GLN A 262 18.87 -0.06 -33.12
C GLN A 262 18.05 -1.30 -33.47
N VAL A 263 16.90 -1.44 -32.80
CA VAL A 263 16.01 -2.59 -32.92
C VAL A 263 14.58 -2.10 -33.05
N PHE A 264 13.82 -2.67 -33.99
CA PHE A 264 12.38 -2.50 -34.08
C PHE A 264 11.68 -3.76 -33.56
N VAL A 265 10.85 -3.62 -32.52
CA VAL A 265 10.15 -4.77 -31.92
C VAL A 265 8.69 -4.76 -32.33
N ILE A 266 8.28 -5.82 -33.07
CA ILE A 266 6.89 -6.06 -33.39
C ILE A 266 6.28 -6.91 -32.29
N GLY A 267 5.48 -6.28 -31.43
CA GLY A 267 4.80 -6.90 -30.29
C GLY A 267 3.28 -6.89 -30.44
N GLY A 268 2.61 -7.25 -29.38
CA GLY A 268 1.16 -7.23 -29.22
C GLY A 268 0.71 -8.27 -28.20
N ASN A 269 -0.36 -7.95 -27.47
CA ASN A 269 -0.96 -8.83 -26.47
C ASN A 269 0.04 -9.32 -25.38
N GLY A 270 0.96 -8.46 -24.98
CA GLY A 270 1.99 -8.76 -23.97
C GLY A 270 3.24 -9.46 -24.47
N SER A 271 3.29 -9.86 -25.74
CA SER A 271 4.41 -10.63 -26.30
C SER A 271 5.70 -9.81 -26.45
N GLY A 272 5.61 -8.49 -26.57
CA GLY A 272 6.74 -7.57 -26.67
C GLY A 272 7.43 -7.29 -25.34
N ILE A 273 6.71 -7.31 -24.22
CA ILE A 273 7.21 -6.91 -22.89
C ILE A 273 8.54 -7.59 -22.49
N PRO A 274 8.71 -8.91 -22.65
CA PRO A 274 9.98 -9.56 -22.32
C PRO A 274 11.18 -9.01 -23.11
N TYR A 275 10.95 -8.66 -24.39
CA TYR A 275 11.98 -8.10 -25.28
C TYR A 275 12.29 -6.65 -24.91
N TYR A 276 11.28 -5.81 -24.65
CA TYR A 276 11.48 -4.43 -24.19
C TYR A 276 12.36 -4.39 -22.94
N ARG A 277 12.05 -5.22 -21.94
CA ARG A 277 12.84 -5.31 -20.72
C ARG A 277 14.24 -5.91 -20.94
N LYS A 278 14.41 -6.82 -21.91
CA LYS A 278 15.72 -7.36 -22.26
C LYS A 278 16.59 -6.29 -22.92
N LEU A 279 16.07 -5.58 -23.91
CA LEU A 279 16.76 -4.48 -24.60
C LEU A 279 17.13 -3.36 -23.64
N GLN A 280 16.19 -2.97 -22.79
CA GLN A 280 16.42 -1.97 -21.73
C GLN A 280 17.58 -2.39 -20.81
N ARG A 281 17.61 -3.65 -20.33
CA ARG A 281 18.71 -4.14 -19.48
C ARG A 281 20.06 -4.19 -20.21
N GLN A 282 20.05 -4.37 -21.51
CA GLN A 282 21.28 -4.36 -22.34
C GLN A 282 21.70 -2.95 -22.77
N GLY A 283 20.91 -1.93 -22.45
CA GLY A 283 21.17 -0.56 -22.85
C GLY A 283 21.00 -0.30 -24.34
N ILE A 284 20.22 -1.16 -25.04
CA ILE A 284 19.98 -1.06 -26.48
C ILE A 284 18.72 -0.22 -26.71
N PRO A 285 18.82 0.97 -27.33
CA PRO A 285 17.66 1.76 -27.71
C PRO A 285 16.84 1.03 -28.78
N PHE A 286 15.51 1.08 -28.66
CA PHE A 286 14.62 0.38 -29.57
C PHE A 286 13.36 1.20 -29.87
N ALA A 287 12.76 0.92 -31.01
CA ALA A 287 11.41 1.33 -31.36
C ALA A 287 10.46 0.14 -31.27
N ALA A 288 9.19 0.39 -31.02
CA ALA A 288 8.16 -0.65 -30.94
C ALA A 288 6.91 -0.23 -31.75
N GLY A 289 6.25 -1.20 -32.38
CA GLY A 289 5.02 -0.92 -33.12
C GLY A 289 4.64 -2.05 -34.10
N VAL A 290 3.51 -1.95 -34.87
CA VAL A 290 2.45 -0.95 -34.61
C VAL A 290 1.57 -1.48 -33.48
N LEU A 291 1.39 -0.71 -32.41
CA LEU A 291 0.64 -1.15 -31.23
C LEU A 291 -0.66 -0.35 -31.10
N HIS A 292 -1.77 -1.01 -30.84
CA HIS A 292 -2.97 -0.28 -30.46
C HIS A 292 -2.81 0.36 -29.08
N THR A 293 -3.32 1.57 -28.89
CA THR A 293 -3.13 2.33 -27.64
C THR A 293 -3.75 1.64 -26.40
N ASN A 294 -4.67 0.70 -26.59
CA ASN A 294 -5.24 -0.14 -25.52
C ASN A 294 -4.49 -1.47 -25.33
N ASP A 295 -3.45 -1.76 -26.13
CA ASP A 295 -2.64 -2.96 -25.94
C ASP A 295 -1.74 -2.82 -24.71
N VAL A 296 -1.59 -3.91 -23.97
CA VAL A 296 -0.71 -3.98 -22.81
C VAL A 296 0.75 -3.68 -23.15
N ASP A 297 1.21 -4.11 -24.35
CA ASP A 297 2.55 -3.82 -24.85
C ASP A 297 2.77 -2.32 -25.04
N CYS A 298 1.73 -1.57 -25.49
CA CYS A 298 1.81 -0.12 -25.67
C CYS A 298 2.12 0.61 -24.37
N GLN A 299 1.53 0.16 -23.26
CA GLN A 299 1.76 0.77 -21.94
C GLN A 299 3.21 0.61 -21.47
N VAL A 300 3.83 -0.53 -21.74
CA VAL A 300 5.22 -0.80 -21.34
C VAL A 300 6.21 -0.20 -22.36
N ALA A 301 5.92 -0.32 -23.65
CA ALA A 301 6.74 0.30 -24.69
C ALA A 301 6.84 1.82 -24.51
N GLY A 302 5.73 2.49 -24.16
CA GLY A 302 5.72 3.93 -23.91
C GLY A 302 6.64 4.39 -22.78
N ALA A 303 7.03 3.49 -21.86
CA ALA A 303 7.97 3.77 -20.79
C ALA A 303 9.42 3.39 -21.14
N LEU A 304 9.64 2.40 -22.02
CA LEU A 304 10.94 1.77 -22.23
C LEU A 304 11.53 1.98 -23.62
N ALA A 305 10.71 2.22 -24.65
CA ALA A 305 11.15 2.47 -26.01
C ALA A 305 11.48 3.95 -26.22
N ASP A 306 12.38 4.23 -27.17
CA ASP A 306 12.66 5.59 -27.63
C ASP A 306 11.51 6.12 -28.50
N GLN A 307 10.92 5.24 -29.34
CA GLN A 307 9.79 5.54 -30.20
C GLN A 307 8.75 4.41 -30.15
N VAL A 308 7.48 4.78 -30.11
CA VAL A 308 6.35 3.83 -30.18
C VAL A 308 5.40 4.28 -31.28
N ILE A 309 5.23 3.44 -32.29
CA ILE A 309 4.26 3.66 -33.36
C ILE A 309 2.93 3.08 -32.90
N THR A 310 1.91 3.92 -32.82
CA THR A 310 0.62 3.54 -32.26
C THR A 310 -0.52 3.68 -33.23
N GLU A 311 -1.58 2.89 -33.02
CA GLU A 311 -2.83 2.97 -33.74
C GLU A 311 -4.01 3.06 -32.77
N LYS A 312 -5.15 3.56 -33.22
CA LYS A 312 -6.35 3.64 -32.40
C LYS A 312 -6.91 2.27 -32.08
N PRO A 313 -7.54 2.09 -30.91
CA PRO A 313 -8.13 0.83 -30.50
C PRO A 313 -9.15 0.33 -31.54
N PHE A 314 -9.05 -0.96 -31.88
CA PHE A 314 -9.97 -1.67 -32.78
C PHE A 314 -10.01 -1.14 -34.22
N GLU A 315 -9.17 -0.19 -34.62
CA GLU A 315 -9.03 0.24 -36.00
C GLU A 315 -7.98 -0.62 -36.75
N SER A 316 -8.08 -0.69 -38.07
CA SER A 316 -7.03 -1.28 -38.89
C SER A 316 -5.79 -0.41 -38.87
N ILE A 317 -4.61 -1.00 -39.02
CA ILE A 317 -3.36 -0.25 -39.15
C ILE A 317 -3.49 0.70 -40.34
N SER A 318 -3.32 2.00 -40.08
CA SER A 318 -3.35 3.04 -41.12
C SER A 318 -2.13 2.94 -42.02
N GLN A 319 -2.25 3.46 -43.26
CA GLN A 319 -1.12 3.50 -44.20
C GLN A 319 0.04 4.33 -43.63
N GLU A 320 -0.28 5.39 -42.89
CA GLU A 320 0.70 6.27 -42.23
C GLU A 320 1.51 5.49 -41.18
N SER A 321 0.85 4.79 -40.22
CA SER A 321 1.52 3.96 -39.21
C SER A 321 2.30 2.79 -39.83
N TYR A 322 1.80 2.25 -40.94
CA TYR A 322 2.52 1.20 -41.68
C TYR A 322 3.79 1.73 -42.29
N ASP A 323 3.74 2.88 -43.01
CA ASP A 323 4.89 3.47 -43.67
C ASP A 323 5.96 3.90 -42.66
N GLU A 324 5.56 4.47 -41.52
CA GLU A 324 6.44 4.81 -40.40
C GLU A 324 7.13 3.56 -39.82
N ALA A 325 6.38 2.44 -39.66
CA ALA A 325 6.94 1.18 -39.23
C ALA A 325 7.94 0.60 -40.24
N VAL A 326 7.65 0.68 -41.51
CA VAL A 326 8.55 0.21 -42.58
C VAL A 326 9.84 1.02 -42.63
N GLU A 327 9.77 2.34 -42.42
CA GLU A 327 10.95 3.19 -42.33
C GLU A 327 11.80 2.80 -41.14
N SER A 328 11.16 2.52 -39.98
CA SER A 328 11.83 2.06 -38.74
C SER A 328 12.44 0.67 -38.84
N VAL A 329 11.98 -0.19 -39.78
CA VAL A 329 12.53 -1.53 -40.04
C VAL A 329 13.90 -1.48 -40.78
N SER A 330 14.37 -0.32 -41.20
CA SER A 330 15.78 -0.15 -41.61
C SER A 330 16.77 -0.52 -40.51
N TYR A 331 16.30 -0.56 -39.26
CA TYR A 331 16.98 -1.11 -38.09
C TYR A 331 16.86 -2.66 -38.06
N THR A 332 17.67 -3.31 -37.23
CA THR A 332 17.54 -4.75 -36.98
C THR A 332 16.20 -5.05 -36.33
N HIS A 333 15.33 -5.84 -36.95
CA HIS A 333 14.00 -6.15 -36.44
C HIS A 333 13.94 -7.46 -35.64
N LEU A 334 13.10 -7.49 -34.62
CA LEU A 334 12.75 -8.67 -33.83
C LEU A 334 11.23 -8.85 -33.84
N ARG A 335 10.78 -10.05 -34.22
CA ARG A 335 9.41 -10.47 -33.94
C ARG A 335 9.33 -11.12 -32.57
N ALA A 336 8.33 -10.76 -31.78
CA ALA A 336 8.17 -11.26 -30.42
C ALA A 336 8.01 -12.80 -30.33
N HIS A 337 7.76 -13.48 -31.45
CA HIS A 337 7.72 -14.93 -31.54
C HIS A 337 9.01 -15.57 -32.10
N GLU A 338 9.99 -14.78 -32.50
CA GLU A 338 11.29 -15.31 -32.93
C GLU A 338 12.15 -15.53 -31.66
N THR A 339 12.62 -16.77 -31.50
CA THR A 339 13.40 -17.16 -30.32
C THR A 339 14.65 -16.31 -30.19
N ALA A 340 14.93 -15.90 -28.98
CA ALA A 340 16.08 -15.11 -28.52
C ALA A 340 17.47 -15.74 -28.82
N ALA A 341 17.55 -16.69 -29.74
CA ALA A 341 18.79 -17.36 -30.11
C ALA A 341 19.75 -16.48 -30.94
N ASN A 342 19.28 -15.31 -31.41
CA ASN A 342 20.07 -14.41 -32.26
C ASN A 342 20.38 -13.04 -31.60
N LEU A 343 20.22 -12.93 -30.27
CA LEU A 343 20.67 -11.76 -29.49
C LEU A 343 21.78 -12.15 -28.54
#